data_197597bff542cf8b969cbe46210ba494
#
_entry.id   197597bff542cf8b969cbe46210ba494
#
_cell.length_a   1.000
_cell.length_b   1.000
_cell.length_c   1.000
_cell.angle_alpha   90.00
_cell.angle_beta   90.00
_cell.angle_gamma   90.00
#
_symmetry.space_group_name_H-M   'P 1'
#
loop_
_entity.id
_entity.type
_entity.pdbx_description
1 polymer ?
#
loop_
_entity_poly.entity_id
_entity_poly.type
_entity_poly.pdbx_seq_one_letter_code
_entity_poly.pdbx_strand_id
1 'polypeptide(L)'
;MKWPNLKHLHYLVTLYQEQHFHRAAQRCNVSQSTLSTAIQNLEDQFGSQLLEREHKTFVFTSLGLEVVARSKILLQEAGELVEFAQNAGNWEKGKLKLGVIPTIAPFMFEGMI
;
A
#
# COMPACT_ATOMS: atom_id res chain seq x y z
N MET A 1 -18.24 -4.69 -5.82
CA MET A 1 -17.27 -3.98 -4.97
C MET A 1 -16.21 -3.33 -5.84
N LYS A 2 -15.81 -2.14 -5.47
CA LYS A 2 -14.76 -1.44 -6.20
C LYS A 2 -13.43 -1.61 -5.48
N TRP A 3 -12.42 -2.02 -6.22
CA TRP A 3 -11.09 -2.22 -5.67
C TRP A 3 -10.41 -0.88 -5.37
N PRO A 4 -9.67 -0.78 -4.30
CA PRO A 4 -8.94 0.46 -4.03
C PRO A 4 -7.76 0.59 -4.98
N ASN A 5 -7.36 1.83 -5.22
CA ASN A 5 -6.19 2.10 -6.05
C ASN A 5 -4.94 1.97 -5.17
N LEU A 6 -4.08 1.01 -5.49
CA LEU A 6 -2.90 0.75 -4.68
C LEU A 6 -1.98 1.96 -4.60
N LYS A 7 -1.88 2.71 -5.69
CA LYS A 7 -1.05 3.90 -5.68
C LYS A 7 -1.57 4.92 -4.69
N HIS A 8 -2.89 5.08 -4.60
CA HIS A 8 -3.49 6.01 -3.63
C HIS A 8 -3.22 5.54 -2.21
N LEU A 9 -3.26 4.24 -1.96
CA LEU A 9 -2.92 3.71 -0.65
C LEU A 9 -1.47 4.00 -0.30
N HIS A 10 -0.59 3.87 -1.27
CA HIS A 10 0.82 4.20 -1.08
C HIS A 10 0.99 5.67 -0.71
N TYR A 11 0.24 6.55 -1.38
CA TYR A 11 0.30 7.97 -1.05
C TYR A 11 -0.15 8.23 0.38
N LEU A 12 -1.21 7.55 0.81
CA LEU A 12 -1.71 7.73 2.16
C LEU A 12 -0.68 7.28 3.20
N VAL A 13 -0.06 6.13 2.97
CA VAL A 13 0.97 5.62 3.87
C VAL A 13 2.14 6.59 3.93
N THR A 14 2.55 7.11 2.79
CA THR A 14 3.66 8.06 2.72
C THR A 14 3.32 9.33 3.48
N LEU A 15 2.08 9.82 3.35
CA LEU A 15 1.65 10.99 4.09
C LEU A 15 1.72 10.74 5.59
N TYR A 16 1.33 9.55 6.03
CA TYR A 16 1.42 9.21 7.44
C TYR A 16 2.86 9.22 7.92
N GLN A 17 3.78 8.69 7.11
CA GLN A 17 5.18 8.63 7.50
C GLN A 17 5.81 10.02 7.54
N GLU A 18 5.47 10.87 6.60
CA GLU A 18 6.07 12.20 6.51
C GLU A 18 5.37 13.23 7.40
N GLN A 19 4.08 13.05 7.63
CA GLN A 19 3.27 13.99 8.38
C GLN A 19 3.33 15.40 7.80
N HIS A 20 3.50 15.49 6.48
CA HIS A 20 3.66 16.77 5.80
C HIS A 20 3.31 16.55 4.32
N PHE A 21 2.29 17.28 3.84
CA PHE A 21 1.81 17.10 2.47
C PHE A 21 2.89 17.31 1.42
N HIS A 22 3.63 18.40 1.56
CA HIS A 22 4.65 18.69 0.55
C HIS A 22 5.72 17.62 0.48
N ARG A 23 6.20 17.17 1.62
CA ARG A 23 7.23 16.13 1.65
C ARG A 23 6.71 14.81 1.14
N ALA A 24 5.47 14.47 1.50
CA ALA A 24 4.90 13.23 1.03
C ALA A 24 4.74 13.26 -0.49
N ALA A 25 4.29 14.39 -1.03
CA ALA A 25 4.15 14.54 -2.47
C ALA A 25 5.50 14.39 -3.16
N GLN A 26 6.54 14.99 -2.58
CA GLN A 26 7.89 14.86 -3.14
C GLN A 26 8.34 13.41 -3.17
N ARG A 27 8.13 12.69 -2.07
CA ARG A 27 8.52 11.27 -2.02
C ARG A 27 7.77 10.44 -3.04
N CYS A 28 6.53 10.78 -3.30
CA CYS A 28 5.71 10.07 -4.28
C CYS A 28 5.91 10.58 -5.70
N ASN A 29 6.70 11.64 -5.84
CA ASN A 29 7.00 12.22 -7.15
C ASN A 29 5.75 12.74 -7.84
N VAL A 30 4.88 13.39 -7.07
CA VAL A 30 3.65 13.98 -7.58
C VAL A 30 3.47 15.35 -6.96
N SER A 31 2.51 16.12 -7.48
CA SER A 31 2.18 17.41 -6.91
C SER A 31 1.35 17.24 -5.64
N GLN A 32 1.33 18.28 -4.80
CA GLN A 32 0.48 18.24 -3.62
C GLN A 32 -0.99 18.06 -3.97
N SER A 33 -1.43 18.69 -5.05
CA SER A 33 -2.83 18.57 -5.44
C SER A 33 -3.15 17.15 -5.89
N THR A 34 -2.23 16.49 -6.56
CA THR A 34 -2.42 15.08 -6.94
C THR A 34 -2.52 14.20 -5.70
N LEU A 35 -1.64 14.41 -4.74
CA LEU A 35 -1.67 13.66 -3.50
C LEU A 35 -2.99 13.88 -2.76
N SER A 36 -3.39 15.14 -2.64
CA SER A 36 -4.62 15.49 -1.93
C SER A 36 -5.83 14.88 -2.61
N THR A 37 -5.88 14.93 -3.95
CA THR A 37 -6.98 14.36 -4.70
C THR A 37 -7.05 12.84 -4.51
N ALA A 38 -5.90 12.19 -4.48
CA ALA A 38 -5.86 10.74 -4.28
C ALA A 38 -6.46 10.37 -2.93
N ILE A 39 -6.11 11.12 -1.89
CA ILE A 39 -6.64 10.85 -0.56
C ILE A 39 -8.15 11.13 -0.53
N GLN A 40 -8.57 12.20 -1.17
CA GLN A 40 -9.99 12.51 -1.28
C GLN A 40 -10.74 11.36 -1.96
N ASN A 41 -10.17 10.79 -3.02
CA ASN A 41 -10.79 9.67 -3.71
C ASN A 41 -10.94 8.46 -2.80
N LEU A 42 -9.95 8.21 -1.95
CA LEU A 42 -10.06 7.12 -0.98
C LEU A 42 -11.17 7.40 0.02
N GLU A 43 -11.26 8.63 0.50
CA GLU A 43 -12.31 9.00 1.44
C GLU A 43 -13.69 8.84 0.81
N ASP A 44 -13.82 9.25 -0.45
CA ASP A 44 -15.08 9.09 -1.15
C ASP A 44 -15.43 7.61 -1.32
N GLN A 45 -14.44 6.79 -1.64
CA GLN A 45 -14.67 5.38 -1.85
C GLN A 45 -15.08 4.68 -0.56
N PHE A 46 -14.45 5.04 0.56
CA PHE A 46 -14.73 4.41 1.84
C PHE A 46 -15.92 5.04 2.55
N GLY A 47 -16.37 6.20 2.08
CA GLY A 47 -17.52 6.86 2.69
C GLY A 47 -17.23 7.48 4.04
N SER A 48 -15.96 7.75 4.33
CA SER A 48 -15.56 8.31 5.63
C SER A 48 -14.26 9.05 5.48
N GLN A 49 -14.01 9.98 6.38
CA GLN A 49 -12.78 10.74 6.36
C GLN A 49 -11.63 9.95 6.95
N LEU A 50 -10.49 10.04 6.30
CA LEU A 50 -9.25 9.46 6.79
C LEU A 50 -8.41 10.50 7.50
N LEU A 51 -8.61 11.77 7.15
CA LEU A 51 -7.92 12.90 7.76
C LEU A 51 -8.94 13.91 8.22
N GLU A 52 -8.62 14.59 9.31
CA GLU A 52 -9.32 15.80 9.71
C GLU A 52 -8.35 16.96 9.52
N ARG A 53 -8.79 17.96 8.76
CA ARG A 53 -7.93 19.09 8.44
C ARG A 53 -8.32 20.26 9.34
N GLU A 54 -7.32 20.86 9.97
CA GLU A 54 -7.52 22.01 10.82
C GLU A 54 -6.51 23.06 10.43
N HIS A 55 -7.02 24.17 9.93
CA HIS A 55 -6.14 25.27 9.53
C HIS A 55 -5.05 24.76 8.60
N LYS A 56 -3.80 24.78 9.05
CA LYS A 56 -2.66 24.37 8.22
C LYS A 56 -2.16 22.98 8.55
N THR A 57 -2.86 22.26 9.41
CA THR A 57 -2.41 20.94 9.80
C THR A 57 -3.50 19.93 9.54
N PHE A 58 -3.21 18.69 9.84
CA PHE A 58 -4.18 17.61 9.71
C PHE A 58 -3.88 16.56 10.74
N VAL A 59 -4.89 15.75 11.04
CA VAL A 59 -4.76 14.64 11.98
C VAL A 59 -5.45 13.44 11.35
N PHE A 60 -4.82 12.28 11.45
CA PHE A 60 -5.45 11.06 10.96
C PHE A 60 -6.58 10.67 11.89
N THR A 61 -7.72 10.29 11.31
CA THR A 61 -8.84 9.76 12.10
C THR A 61 -8.49 8.35 12.54
N SER A 62 -9.30 7.80 13.46
CA SER A 62 -9.13 6.40 13.86
C SER A 62 -9.19 5.49 12.66
N LEU A 63 -10.16 5.74 11.77
CA LEU A 63 -10.26 4.96 10.54
C LEU A 63 -9.02 5.14 9.68
N GLY A 64 -8.52 6.38 9.58
CA GLY A 64 -7.32 6.65 8.78
C GLY A 64 -6.13 5.86 9.28
N LEU A 65 -5.94 5.79 10.58
CA LEU A 65 -4.83 5.02 11.15
C LEU A 65 -4.96 3.54 10.83
N GLU A 66 -6.17 3.01 10.92
CA GLU A 66 -6.40 1.61 10.62
C GLU A 66 -6.18 1.33 9.13
N VAL A 67 -6.63 2.22 8.27
CA VAL A 67 -6.44 2.08 6.83
C VAL A 67 -4.95 2.11 6.49
N VAL A 68 -4.18 2.98 7.14
CA VAL A 68 -2.73 3.02 6.94
C VAL A 68 -2.11 1.67 7.32
N ALA A 69 -2.48 1.14 8.46
CA ALA A 69 -1.91 -0.12 8.92
C ALA A 69 -2.20 -1.26 7.95
N ARG A 70 -3.44 -1.34 7.48
CA ARG A 70 -3.82 -2.39 6.54
C ARG A 70 -3.22 -2.17 5.17
N SER A 71 -3.06 -0.91 4.78
CA SER A 71 -2.44 -0.58 3.49
C SER A 71 -0.98 -1.01 3.44
N LYS A 72 -0.26 -0.87 4.56
CA LYS A 72 1.13 -1.31 4.59
C LYS A 72 1.25 -2.79 4.29
N ILE A 73 0.36 -3.59 4.89
CA ILE A 73 0.36 -5.03 4.66
C ILE A 73 0.04 -5.34 3.21
N LEU A 74 -0.98 -4.67 2.69
CA LEU A 74 -1.42 -4.89 1.32
C LEU A 74 -0.34 -4.55 0.32
N LEU A 75 0.34 -3.43 0.52
CA LEU A 75 1.39 -2.99 -0.38
C LEU A 75 2.59 -3.94 -0.32
N GLN A 76 2.92 -4.44 0.87
CA GLN A 76 3.98 -5.41 1.00
C GLN A 76 3.65 -6.68 0.24
N GLU A 77 2.42 -7.16 0.37
CA GLU A 77 2.00 -8.36 -0.34
C GLU A 77 2.02 -8.15 -1.85
N ALA A 78 1.63 -6.97 -2.30
CA ALA A 78 1.69 -6.66 -3.72
C ALA A 78 3.13 -6.73 -4.24
N GLY A 79 4.07 -6.21 -3.45
CA GLY A 79 5.49 -6.29 -3.81
C GLY A 79 5.99 -7.73 -3.86
N GLU A 80 5.55 -8.53 -2.90
CA GLU A 80 5.94 -9.94 -2.88
C GLU A 80 5.38 -10.68 -4.08
N LEU A 81 4.20 -10.31 -4.51
CA LEU A 81 3.63 -10.91 -5.71
C LEU A 81 4.51 -10.63 -6.94
N VAL A 82 4.97 -9.39 -7.07
CA VAL A 82 5.83 -9.02 -8.19
C VAL A 82 7.13 -9.82 -8.16
N GLU A 83 7.75 -9.93 -6.98
CA GLU A 83 8.98 -10.68 -6.84
C GLU A 83 8.77 -12.14 -7.18
N PHE A 84 7.67 -12.71 -6.70
CA PHE A 84 7.36 -14.10 -7.01
C PHE A 84 7.23 -14.32 -8.51
N ALA A 85 6.50 -13.45 -9.18
CA ALA A 85 6.26 -13.59 -10.61
C ALA A 85 7.55 -13.44 -11.40
N GLN A 86 8.43 -12.54 -10.98
CA GLN A 86 9.71 -12.35 -11.67
C GLN A 86 10.60 -13.58 -11.51
N ASN A 87 10.58 -14.18 -10.32
CA ASN A 87 11.36 -15.39 -10.08
C ASN A 87 10.78 -16.58 -10.87
N ALA A 88 9.48 -16.65 -10.97
CA ALA A 88 8.85 -17.72 -11.74
C ALA A 88 9.24 -17.61 -13.22
N GLY A 89 9.32 -16.37 -13.72
CA GLY A 89 9.79 -16.17 -15.08
C GLY A 89 11.20 -16.70 -15.29
N ASN A 90 12.06 -16.54 -14.30
CA ASN A 90 13.40 -17.09 -14.36
C ASN A 90 13.40 -18.60 -14.40
N TRP A 91 12.47 -19.21 -13.66
CA TRP A 91 12.35 -20.67 -13.68
C TRP A 91 12.02 -21.16 -15.08
N GLU A 92 11.13 -20.49 -15.76
CA GLU A 92 10.71 -20.91 -17.08
C GLU A 92 11.87 -20.87 -18.08
N LYS A 93 12.92 -20.15 -17.75
CA LYS A 93 14.10 -20.10 -18.58
C LYS A 93 15.09 -21.20 -18.23
N GLY A 94 14.66 -22.17 -17.45
CA GLY A 94 15.51 -23.30 -17.14
C GLY A 94 16.39 -23.08 -15.94
N LYS A 95 16.14 -22.06 -15.16
CA LYS A 95 16.96 -21.76 -13.99
C LYS A 95 16.27 -22.14 -12.72
N LEU A 96 15.52 -23.17 -12.79
CA LEU A 96 14.76 -23.63 -11.65
C LEU A 96 15.61 -23.87 -10.43
N LYS A 97 15.16 -23.40 -9.31
CA LYS A 97 15.78 -23.66 -8.03
C LYS A 97 14.77 -24.33 -7.16
N LEU A 98 15.00 -25.56 -6.89
CA LEU A 98 14.03 -26.36 -6.20
C LEU A 98 13.69 -25.84 -4.83
N GLY A 99 14.66 -25.33 -4.14
CA GLY A 99 14.43 -24.87 -2.80
C GLY A 99 13.44 -23.74 -2.68
N VAL A 100 13.13 -23.16 -3.76
CA VAL A 100 12.27 -22.01 -3.73
C VAL A 100 10.87 -22.32 -3.36
N ILE A 101 10.48 -23.52 -3.59
CA ILE A 101 9.10 -23.86 -3.38
C ILE A 101 8.80 -23.81 -1.91
N PRO A 102 8.29 -23.11 -1.38
CA PRO A 102 8.03 -23.11 0.01
C PRO A 102 6.61 -23.23 0.35
N THR A 103 6.92 -23.48 0.37
CA THR A 103 6.15 -23.52 0.56
C THR A 103 5.17 -23.14 1.04
N ILE A 104 5.13 -23.36 1.05
CA ILE A 104 4.31 -22.87 1.20
C ILE A 104 3.68 -22.74 2.10
N ALA A 105 3.98 -23.03 2.43
CA ALA A 105 3.48 -22.93 2.99
C ALA A 105 3.05 -22.47 3.90
N PRO A 106 3.17 -22.70 4.15
CA PRO A 106 2.55 -22.30 4.74
C PRO A 106 2.07 -21.64 5.46
N PHE A 107 2.29 -21.79 5.62
CA PHE A 107 1.60 -21.30 5.76
C PHE A 107 1.22 -20.90 6.15
N MET A 108 1.37 -21.28 6.23
CA MET A 108 0.80 -21.17 6.10
C MET A 108 0.58 -20.92 6.48
N PHE A 109 1.06 -21.48 6.80
CA PHE A 109 0.47 -21.52 6.77
C PHE A 109 0.21 -21.18 7.36
N GLU A 110 0.40 -21.15 7.85
CA GLU A 110 -0.21 -21.03 7.96
C GLU A 110 -0.62 -20.84 7.98
N GLY A 111 0.02 -21.31 8.39
CA GLY A 111 -0.64 -21.28 7.97
C GLY A 111 -0.58 -21.16 7.90
N MET A 112 -0.31 -21.59 7.94
CA MET A 112 -0.53 -21.69 7.46
C MET A 112 -0.53 -21.56 7.35
N ILE A 113 -0.09 -21.95 7.61
CA ILE A 113 -0.45 -22.05 7.13
C ILE A 113 -0.60 -21.89 7.15
#